data_08c415ac8038b3d58d65e2fc33e75b4b
#
_entry.id   08c415ac8038b3d58d65e2fc33e75b4b
#
_cell.length_a   1.000
_cell.length_b   1.000
_cell.length_c   1.000
_cell.angle_alpha   90.00
_cell.angle_beta   90.00
_cell.angle_gamma   90.00
#
_symmetry.space_group_name_H-M   'P 1'
#
loop_
_entity.id
_entity.type
_entity.pdbx_description
1 polymer ?
#
loop_
_entity_poly.entity_id
_entity_poly.type
_entity_poly.pdbx_seq_one_letter_code
_entity_poly.pdbx_strand_id
1 'polypeptide(L)'
;HLSVVEHARFTFAISGVSRALTHQLVRHRIASYSQQSQRYVRFEDVEYVMPPSVEKDENLKRRYEDFMKKVWDEYNHLIDEGIPEEDARYVLPNAAKTNIIVTMNARSLLNFFELRCCMHAQWEIRELAWRMLNEVKKIAPTIFRKAGPPCKTRGICPEKREDCPWYPKK
;
A
#
# COMPACT_ATOMS: atom_id res chain seq x y z
N HIS A 1 8.93 -13.91 -24.46
CA HIS A 1 8.09 -12.76 -24.86
C HIS A 1 7.12 -12.40 -23.75
N LEU A 2 7.31 -11.21 -23.13
CA LEU A 2 6.49 -10.77 -21.98
C LEU A 2 5.01 -10.48 -22.34
N SER A 3 4.68 -10.32 -23.61
CA SER A 3 3.29 -10.15 -24.08
C SER A 3 2.41 -11.35 -23.72
N VAL A 4 2.96 -12.57 -23.72
CA VAL A 4 2.21 -13.80 -23.39
C VAL A 4 1.66 -13.74 -21.96
N VAL A 5 2.41 -13.17 -21.01
CA VAL A 5 1.97 -13.11 -19.60
C VAL A 5 0.96 -12.00 -19.33
N GLU A 6 0.65 -11.14 -20.29
CA GLU A 6 -0.40 -10.11 -20.17
C GLU A 6 -1.81 -10.72 -20.07
N HIS A 7 -1.99 -11.96 -20.56
CA HIS A 7 -3.28 -12.66 -20.49
C HIS A 7 -3.56 -13.24 -19.10
N ALA A 8 -2.53 -13.53 -18.29
CA ALA A 8 -2.70 -13.98 -16.91
C ALA A 8 -3.03 -12.80 -16.00
N ARG A 9 -4.17 -12.86 -15.31
CA ARG A 9 -4.66 -11.79 -14.43
C ARG A 9 -4.83 -12.30 -13.02
N PHE A 10 -4.53 -11.42 -12.06
CA PHE A 10 -4.61 -11.70 -10.62
C PHE A 10 -5.39 -10.59 -9.94
N THR A 11 -6.33 -10.97 -9.08
CA THR A 11 -7.12 -10.05 -8.28
C THR A 11 -6.77 -10.25 -6.81
N PHE A 12 -6.54 -9.15 -6.11
CA PHE A 12 -6.24 -9.13 -4.68
C PHE A 12 -7.29 -8.30 -3.96
N ALA A 13 -7.84 -8.86 -2.88
CA ALA A 13 -8.57 -8.11 -1.88
C ALA A 13 -7.57 -7.71 -0.77
N ILE A 14 -7.37 -6.42 -0.61
CA ILE A 14 -6.41 -5.83 0.33
C ILE A 14 -7.19 -5.08 1.39
N SER A 15 -6.97 -5.42 2.65
CA SER A 15 -7.68 -4.84 3.79
C SER A 15 -6.73 -4.23 4.80
N GLY A 16 -7.19 -3.18 5.48
CA GLY A 16 -6.50 -2.56 6.60
C GLY A 16 -5.23 -1.79 6.22
N VAL A 17 -5.13 -1.32 4.97
CA VAL A 17 -4.03 -0.46 4.51
C VAL A 17 -4.38 1.02 4.61
N SER A 18 -3.36 1.88 4.71
CA SER A 18 -3.58 3.32 4.80
C SER A 18 -4.03 3.94 3.46
N ARG A 19 -4.72 5.07 3.53
CA ARG A 19 -4.97 5.92 2.34
C ARG A 19 -3.66 6.39 1.72
N ALA A 20 -2.61 6.64 2.51
CA ALA A 20 -1.28 6.98 2.02
C ALA A 20 -0.71 5.89 1.11
N LEU A 21 -0.88 4.60 1.44
CA LEU A 21 -0.49 3.48 0.59
C LEU A 21 -1.29 3.48 -0.71
N THR A 22 -2.61 3.63 -0.64
CA THR A 22 -3.46 3.54 -1.84
C THR A 22 -3.16 4.64 -2.85
N HIS A 23 -2.77 5.85 -2.41
CA HIS A 23 -2.30 6.93 -3.28
C HIS A 23 -1.04 6.55 -4.09
N GLN A 24 -0.19 5.68 -3.56
CA GLN A 24 0.96 5.16 -4.28
C GLN A 24 0.58 3.96 -5.18
N LEU A 25 -0.33 3.09 -4.70
CA LEU A 25 -0.76 1.91 -5.43
C LEU A 25 -1.46 2.28 -6.75
N VAL A 26 -2.37 3.25 -6.74
CA VAL A 26 -3.11 3.68 -7.94
C VAL A 26 -2.26 4.39 -9.00
N ARG A 27 -0.98 4.67 -8.72
CA ARG A 27 -0.02 5.17 -9.72
C ARG A 27 0.38 4.09 -10.73
N HIS A 28 0.16 2.82 -10.43
CA HIS A 28 0.32 1.71 -11.36
C HIS A 28 -0.93 1.61 -12.26
N ARG A 29 -0.93 2.35 -13.40
CA ARG A 29 -2.14 2.62 -14.19
C ARG A 29 -2.70 1.43 -14.98
N ILE A 30 -1.87 0.42 -15.31
CA ILE A 30 -2.33 -0.79 -16.00
C ILE A 30 -2.89 -1.76 -14.97
N ALA A 31 -3.99 -1.35 -14.36
CA ALA A 31 -4.70 -2.07 -13.31
C ALA A 31 -6.13 -1.56 -13.21
N SER A 32 -7.00 -2.38 -12.62
CA SER A 32 -8.36 -1.99 -12.21
C SER A 32 -8.40 -1.91 -10.68
N TYR A 33 -9.04 -0.88 -10.16
CA TYR A 33 -9.15 -0.62 -8.73
C TYR A 33 -10.60 -0.41 -8.30
N SER A 34 -10.98 -1.02 -7.17
CA SER A 34 -12.21 -0.72 -6.45
C SER A 34 -11.86 -0.48 -4.99
N GLN A 35 -11.97 0.76 -4.55
CA GLN A 35 -11.61 1.17 -3.19
C GLN A 35 -12.85 1.51 -2.38
N GLN A 36 -12.84 1.16 -1.09
CA GLN A 36 -13.88 1.53 -0.15
C GLN A 36 -14.13 3.04 -0.17
N SER A 37 -15.39 3.41 -0.38
CA SER A 37 -15.79 4.82 -0.44
C SER A 37 -15.80 5.45 0.95
N GLN A 38 -15.29 6.67 1.05
CA GLN A 38 -15.47 7.55 2.21
C GLN A 38 -16.64 8.54 1.99
N ARG A 39 -17.38 8.42 0.88
CA ARG A 39 -18.55 9.26 0.59
C ARG A 39 -19.86 8.67 1.12
N TYR A 40 -19.89 7.33 1.27
CA TYR A 40 -21.12 6.59 1.59
C TYR A 40 -20.97 5.64 2.77
N VAL A 41 -19.79 5.58 3.36
CA VAL A 41 -19.49 4.69 4.50
C VAL A 41 -19.02 5.55 5.65
N ARG A 42 -19.79 5.55 6.73
CA ARG A 42 -19.42 6.18 8.01
C ARG A 42 -18.31 5.35 8.66
N PHE A 43 -17.30 6.03 9.17
CA PHE A 43 -16.20 5.41 9.92
C PHE A 43 -16.52 5.51 11.42
N GLU A 44 -17.21 4.49 11.95
CA GLU A 44 -17.64 4.48 13.35
C GLU A 44 -16.47 4.31 14.31
N ASP A 45 -15.49 3.48 13.92
CA ASP A 45 -14.32 3.16 14.73
C ASP A 45 -13.07 3.92 14.30
N VAL A 46 -12.22 4.22 15.30
CA VAL A 46 -10.91 4.84 15.09
C VAL A 46 -9.93 3.84 14.49
N GLU A 47 -9.94 3.71 13.16
CA GLU A 47 -9.06 2.79 12.46
C GLU A 47 -7.98 3.53 11.65
N TYR A 48 -6.71 3.34 12.01
CA TYR A 48 -5.56 3.92 11.32
C TYR A 48 -4.37 2.98 11.29
N VAL A 49 -3.43 3.28 10.41
CA VAL A 49 -2.14 2.58 10.33
C VAL A 49 -1.10 3.40 11.10
N MET A 50 -0.47 2.77 12.10
CA MET A 50 0.62 3.37 12.86
C MET A 50 1.93 3.25 12.09
N PRO A 51 2.64 4.38 11.80
CA PRO A 51 3.96 4.28 11.18
C PRO A 51 4.98 3.66 12.13
N PRO A 52 5.81 2.68 11.69
CA PRO A 52 6.80 2.02 12.56
C PRO A 52 7.81 2.96 13.20
N SER A 53 8.08 4.11 12.58
CA SER A 53 8.97 5.14 13.15
C SER A 53 8.36 5.86 14.35
N VAL A 54 7.03 5.95 14.41
CA VAL A 54 6.28 6.52 15.53
C VAL A 54 6.10 5.47 16.63
N GLU A 55 5.79 4.23 16.24
CA GLU A 55 5.52 3.11 17.16
C GLU A 55 6.71 2.77 18.08
N LYS A 56 7.94 3.04 17.63
CA LYS A 56 9.18 2.76 18.38
C LYS A 56 9.40 3.64 19.63
N ASP A 57 8.74 4.78 19.70
CA ASP A 57 8.85 5.72 20.80
C ASP A 57 7.50 5.83 21.52
N GLU A 58 7.42 5.38 22.76
CA GLU A 58 6.17 5.35 23.54
C GLU A 58 5.53 6.73 23.75
N ASN A 59 6.33 7.81 23.79
CA ASN A 59 5.80 9.16 23.91
C ASN A 59 5.18 9.64 22.59
N LEU A 60 5.88 9.38 21.45
CA LEU A 60 5.35 9.71 20.12
C LEU A 60 4.13 8.87 19.82
N LYS A 61 4.14 7.59 20.15
CA LYS A 61 3.01 6.68 19.99
C LYS A 61 1.75 7.21 20.69
N ARG A 62 1.84 7.49 22.00
CA ARG A 62 0.71 8.04 22.78
C ARG A 62 0.18 9.33 22.18
N ARG A 63 1.07 10.27 21.85
CA ARG A 63 0.66 11.54 21.22
C ARG A 63 -0.05 11.33 19.90
N TYR A 64 0.41 10.35 19.12
CA TYR A 64 -0.20 10.01 17.84
C TYR A 64 -1.59 9.39 18.03
N GLU A 65 -1.72 8.45 18.96
CA GLU A 65 -3.01 7.82 19.33
C GLU A 65 -4.03 8.85 19.83
N ASP A 66 -3.61 9.74 20.75
CA ASP A 66 -4.45 10.83 21.25
C ASP A 66 -4.90 11.78 20.14
N PHE A 67 -4.01 12.07 19.19
CA PHE A 67 -4.35 12.92 18.05
C PHE A 67 -5.33 12.23 17.09
N MET A 68 -5.10 10.94 16.78
CA MET A 68 -6.02 10.17 15.94
C MET A 68 -7.42 10.12 16.56
N LYS A 69 -7.53 9.91 17.88
CA LYS A 69 -8.81 9.94 18.58
C LYS A 69 -9.53 11.29 18.39
N LYS A 70 -8.84 12.40 18.59
CA LYS A 70 -9.42 13.76 18.38
C LYS A 70 -9.91 13.97 16.95
N VAL A 71 -9.18 13.44 15.96
CA VAL A 71 -9.60 13.53 14.55
C VAL A 71 -10.91 12.78 14.31
N TRP A 72 -11.06 11.59 14.90
CA TRP A 72 -12.31 10.83 14.78
C TRP A 72 -13.45 11.46 15.59
N ASP A 73 -13.16 12.02 16.75
CA ASP A 73 -14.15 12.79 17.53
C ASP A 73 -14.68 13.96 16.70
N GLU A 74 -13.80 14.70 16.01
CA GLU A 74 -14.18 15.81 15.12
C GLU A 74 -14.97 15.33 13.89
N TYR A 75 -14.55 14.22 13.26
CA TYR A 75 -15.28 13.62 12.15
C TYR A 75 -16.72 13.26 12.56
N ASN A 76 -16.88 12.59 13.70
CA ASN A 76 -18.19 12.21 14.21
C ASN A 76 -19.03 13.45 14.60
N HIS A 77 -18.42 14.47 15.21
CA HIS A 77 -19.09 15.73 15.52
C HIS A 77 -19.67 16.38 14.27
N LEU A 78 -18.89 16.48 13.18
CA LEU A 78 -19.36 17.02 11.90
C LEU A 78 -20.57 16.24 11.36
N ILE A 79 -20.52 14.91 11.42
CA ILE A 79 -21.64 14.04 10.99
C ILE A 79 -22.88 14.29 11.85
N ASP A 80 -22.72 14.37 13.17
CA ASP A 80 -23.82 14.57 14.11
C ASP A 80 -24.46 15.97 13.95
N GLU A 81 -23.71 16.98 13.49
CA GLU A 81 -24.19 18.30 13.09
C GLU A 81 -24.85 18.31 11.69
N GLY A 82 -24.96 17.16 11.03
CA GLY A 82 -25.64 17.01 9.75
C GLY A 82 -24.75 17.30 8.52
N ILE A 83 -23.44 17.41 8.69
CA ILE A 83 -22.52 17.52 7.56
C ILE A 83 -22.45 16.15 6.85
N PRO A 84 -22.61 16.10 5.51
CA PRO A 84 -22.57 14.84 4.78
C PRO A 84 -21.18 14.19 4.84
N GLU A 85 -21.13 12.85 4.81
CA GLU A 85 -19.89 12.08 4.92
C GLU A 85 -18.85 12.50 3.87
N GLU A 86 -19.29 12.92 2.69
CA GLU A 86 -18.39 13.36 1.62
C GLU A 86 -17.61 14.65 1.95
N ASP A 87 -18.10 15.44 2.89
CA ASP A 87 -17.45 16.66 3.38
C ASP A 87 -16.75 16.41 4.73
N ALA A 88 -17.40 15.73 5.67
CA ALA A 88 -16.83 15.40 6.96
C ALA A 88 -15.49 14.62 6.84
N ARG A 89 -15.37 13.74 5.83
CA ARG A 89 -14.13 12.97 5.55
C ARG A 89 -12.89 13.83 5.28
N TYR A 90 -13.02 15.14 5.03
CA TYR A 90 -11.87 16.02 4.80
C TYR A 90 -10.98 16.17 6.03
N VAL A 91 -11.49 15.89 7.23
CA VAL A 91 -10.66 15.86 8.46
C VAL A 91 -9.91 14.56 8.63
N LEU A 92 -10.28 13.46 7.92
CA LEU A 92 -9.65 12.16 8.08
C LEU A 92 -8.21 12.17 7.57
N PRO A 93 -7.26 11.58 8.33
CA PRO A 93 -5.85 11.61 7.98
C PRO A 93 -5.52 10.59 6.88
N ASN A 94 -4.38 10.77 6.22
CA ASN A 94 -3.85 9.77 5.29
C ASN A 94 -3.54 8.41 5.94
N ALA A 95 -3.42 8.38 7.26
CA ALA A 95 -3.27 7.16 8.05
C ALA A 95 -4.55 6.33 8.16
N ALA A 96 -5.73 6.92 7.90
CA ALA A 96 -7.00 6.20 7.98
C ALA A 96 -6.96 4.91 7.16
N LYS A 97 -7.39 3.80 7.77
CA LYS A 97 -7.46 2.51 7.11
C LYS A 97 -8.52 2.50 6.01
N THR A 98 -8.28 1.67 5.02
CA THR A 98 -9.20 1.44 3.91
C THR A 98 -9.01 0.05 3.34
N ASN A 99 -9.97 -0.39 2.54
CA ASN A 99 -9.95 -1.62 1.80
C ASN A 99 -9.94 -1.32 0.30
N ILE A 100 -9.21 -2.12 -0.48
CA ILE A 100 -9.11 -1.93 -1.92
C ILE A 100 -8.99 -3.28 -2.62
N ILE A 101 -9.75 -3.46 -3.69
CA ILE A 101 -9.57 -4.55 -4.62
C ILE A 101 -8.73 -4.05 -5.79
N VAL A 102 -7.71 -4.81 -6.16
CA VAL A 102 -6.87 -4.51 -7.33
C VAL A 102 -6.76 -5.72 -8.25
N THR A 103 -6.95 -5.50 -9.53
CA THR A 103 -6.72 -6.51 -10.57
C THR A 103 -5.62 -6.03 -11.50
N MET A 104 -4.57 -6.84 -11.65
CA MET A 104 -3.44 -6.59 -12.56
C MET A 104 -3.14 -7.84 -13.39
N ASN A 105 -2.66 -7.63 -14.62
CA ASN A 105 -2.06 -8.73 -15.37
C ASN A 105 -0.63 -9.03 -14.84
N ALA A 106 -0.09 -10.21 -15.19
CA ALA A 106 1.20 -10.63 -14.66
C ALA A 106 2.36 -9.70 -15.09
N ARG A 107 2.31 -9.11 -16.28
CA ARG A 107 3.34 -8.15 -16.72
C ARG A 107 3.34 -6.89 -15.86
N SER A 108 2.15 -6.34 -15.56
CA SER A 108 2.01 -5.20 -14.65
C SER A 108 2.48 -5.54 -13.23
N LEU A 109 2.17 -6.75 -12.74
CA LEU A 109 2.65 -7.24 -11.46
C LEU A 109 4.17 -7.37 -11.41
N LEU A 110 4.82 -7.87 -12.47
CA LEU A 110 6.28 -7.94 -12.55
C LEU A 110 6.91 -6.55 -12.39
N ASN A 111 6.38 -5.53 -13.09
CA ASN A 111 6.81 -4.15 -12.95
C ASN A 111 6.52 -3.59 -11.53
N PHE A 112 5.34 -3.88 -10.98
CA PHE A 112 4.97 -3.47 -9.62
C PHE A 112 5.97 -4.03 -8.59
N PHE A 113 6.30 -5.32 -8.67
CA PHE A 113 7.24 -5.97 -7.74
C PHE A 113 8.67 -5.47 -7.92
N GLU A 114 9.09 -5.16 -9.15
CA GLU A 114 10.40 -4.56 -9.42
C GLU A 114 10.56 -3.22 -8.68
N LEU A 115 9.53 -2.38 -8.71
CA LEU A 115 9.55 -1.05 -8.10
C LEU A 115 9.25 -1.08 -6.60
N ARG A 116 8.25 -1.86 -6.18
CA ARG A 116 7.71 -1.77 -4.81
C ARG A 116 8.29 -2.76 -3.82
N CYS A 117 8.92 -3.84 -4.29
CA CYS A 117 9.72 -4.70 -3.40
C CYS A 117 11.11 -4.11 -3.10
N CYS A 118 11.49 -2.97 -3.69
CA CYS A 118 12.75 -2.28 -3.44
C CYS A 118 12.81 -1.68 -2.04
N MET A 119 14.00 -1.62 -1.43
CA MET A 119 14.21 -0.99 -0.11
C MET A 119 13.87 0.50 -0.07
N HIS A 120 13.91 1.18 -1.22
CA HIS A 120 13.55 2.60 -1.35
C HIS A 120 12.05 2.84 -1.49
N ALA A 121 11.24 1.79 -1.69
CA ALA A 121 9.80 1.93 -1.61
C ALA A 121 9.39 2.26 -0.16
N GLN A 122 8.35 3.06 0.01
CA GLN A 122 7.78 3.34 1.33
C GLN A 122 7.43 2.01 2.02
N TRP A 123 7.65 1.92 3.32
CA TRP A 123 7.62 0.67 4.08
C TRP A 123 6.31 -0.12 3.91
N GLU A 124 5.15 0.55 3.92
CA GLU A 124 3.85 -0.12 3.89
C GLU A 124 3.56 -0.75 2.51
N ILE A 125 3.74 0.02 1.42
CA ILE A 125 3.56 -0.52 0.07
C ILE A 125 4.62 -1.55 -0.27
N ARG A 126 5.82 -1.47 0.31
CA ARG A 126 6.86 -2.49 0.17
C ARG A 126 6.44 -3.80 0.82
N GLU A 127 5.90 -3.74 2.03
CA GLU A 127 5.38 -4.92 2.72
C GLU A 127 4.23 -5.55 1.93
N LEU A 128 3.27 -4.74 1.49
CA LEU A 128 2.18 -5.20 0.62
C LEU A 128 2.72 -5.90 -0.63
N ALA A 129 3.69 -5.29 -1.33
CA ALA A 129 4.26 -5.86 -2.55
C ALA A 129 4.92 -7.21 -2.29
N TRP A 130 5.64 -7.39 -1.19
CA TRP A 130 6.22 -8.68 -0.81
C TRP A 130 5.16 -9.72 -0.48
N ARG A 131 4.09 -9.35 0.24
CA ARG A 131 2.96 -10.26 0.52
C ARG A 131 2.29 -10.70 -0.78
N MET A 132 1.96 -9.77 -1.67
CA MET A 132 1.37 -10.08 -2.99
C MET A 132 2.30 -10.98 -3.82
N LEU A 133 3.61 -10.70 -3.86
CA LEU A 133 4.59 -11.52 -4.58
C LEU A 133 4.63 -12.95 -4.06
N ASN A 134 4.59 -13.13 -2.73
CA ASN A 134 4.59 -14.44 -2.12
C ASN A 134 3.34 -15.26 -2.51
N GLU A 135 2.17 -14.61 -2.58
CA GLU A 135 0.93 -15.30 -2.99
C GLU A 135 0.97 -15.71 -4.47
N VAL A 136 1.36 -14.82 -5.38
CA VAL A 136 1.41 -15.18 -6.82
C VAL A 136 2.49 -16.20 -7.13
N LYS A 137 3.58 -16.27 -6.35
CA LYS A 137 4.59 -17.33 -6.49
C LYS A 137 4.04 -18.72 -6.17
N LYS A 138 3.08 -18.85 -5.26
CA LYS A 138 2.40 -20.12 -4.97
C LYS A 138 1.53 -20.56 -6.14
N ILE A 139 0.86 -19.61 -6.81
CA ILE A 139 -0.13 -19.87 -7.87
C ILE A 139 0.55 -20.06 -9.24
N ALA A 140 1.53 -19.20 -9.55
CA ALA A 140 2.20 -19.16 -10.85
C ALA A 140 3.73 -19.04 -10.69
N PRO A 141 4.40 -20.06 -10.11
CA PRO A 141 5.82 -20.01 -9.77
C PRO A 141 6.70 -19.78 -10.99
N THR A 142 6.36 -20.31 -12.16
CA THR A 142 7.12 -20.14 -13.39
C THR A 142 7.18 -18.67 -13.84
N ILE A 143 6.06 -17.95 -13.77
CA ILE A 143 5.97 -16.54 -14.17
C ILE A 143 6.75 -15.67 -13.19
N PHE A 144 6.60 -15.90 -11.88
CA PHE A 144 7.12 -15.02 -10.83
C PHE A 144 8.45 -15.49 -10.20
N ARG A 145 9.08 -16.55 -10.73
CA ARG A 145 10.36 -17.08 -10.20
C ARG A 145 11.42 -15.99 -10.02
N LYS A 146 11.56 -15.13 -11.03
CA LYS A 146 12.53 -14.02 -11.03
C LYS A 146 11.89 -12.65 -10.76
N ALA A 147 10.73 -12.62 -10.10
CA ALA A 147 10.07 -11.36 -9.73
C ALA A 147 10.65 -10.79 -8.43
N GLY A 148 10.75 -9.46 -8.38
CA GLY A 148 11.29 -8.71 -7.24
C GLY A 148 12.24 -7.59 -7.68
N PRO A 149 12.93 -6.93 -6.74
CA PRO A 149 13.79 -5.80 -7.05
C PRO A 149 15.02 -6.24 -7.88
N PRO A 150 15.47 -5.42 -8.86
CA PRO A 150 16.53 -5.76 -9.79
C PRO A 150 17.86 -6.14 -9.14
N CYS A 151 18.16 -5.56 -7.98
CA CYS A 151 19.36 -5.90 -7.21
C CYS A 151 19.39 -7.36 -6.76
N LYS A 152 18.22 -7.95 -6.42
CA LYS A 152 18.10 -9.36 -6.03
C LYS A 152 17.91 -10.31 -7.22
N THR A 153 17.30 -9.84 -8.30
CA THR A 153 16.89 -10.70 -9.41
C THR A 153 17.85 -10.68 -10.59
N ARG A 154 18.58 -9.58 -10.77
CA ARG A 154 19.50 -9.35 -11.91
C ARG A 154 20.89 -8.88 -11.48
N GLY A 155 21.15 -8.67 -10.19
CA GLY A 155 22.44 -8.18 -9.68
C GLY A 155 22.76 -6.73 -10.07
N ILE A 156 21.75 -5.91 -10.37
CA ILE A 156 21.91 -4.49 -10.73
C ILE A 156 21.01 -3.61 -9.87
N CYS A 157 21.50 -2.44 -9.50
CA CYS A 157 20.69 -1.42 -8.82
C CYS A 157 20.44 -0.24 -9.77
N PRO A 158 19.19 -0.07 -10.28
CA PRO A 158 18.86 1.06 -11.15
C PRO A 158 19.02 2.42 -10.47
N GLU A 159 18.79 2.47 -9.15
CA GLU A 159 18.88 3.68 -8.33
C GLU A 159 20.33 4.06 -7.98
N LYS A 160 21.32 3.19 -8.28
CA LYS A 160 22.76 3.38 -7.98
C LYS A 160 23.03 3.77 -6.51
N ARG A 161 22.21 3.27 -5.58
CA ARG A 161 22.29 3.59 -4.14
C ARG A 161 23.24 2.62 -3.44
N GLU A 162 24.52 3.00 -3.34
CA GLU A 162 25.59 2.17 -2.73
C GLU A 162 25.39 1.99 -1.22
N ASP A 163 24.69 2.92 -0.57
CA ASP A 163 24.31 2.89 0.85
C ASP A 163 23.19 1.85 1.15
N CYS A 164 22.57 1.28 0.11
CA CYS A 164 21.49 0.31 0.29
C CYS A 164 22.05 -1.06 0.72
N PRO A 165 21.48 -1.73 1.78
CA PRO A 165 21.91 -3.06 2.22
C PRO A 165 21.81 -4.14 1.13
N TRP A 166 20.98 -3.90 0.10
CA TRP A 166 20.79 -4.82 -1.02
C TRP A 166 21.55 -4.41 -2.28
N TYR A 167 22.44 -3.42 -2.15
CA TYR A 167 23.27 -3.03 -3.28
C TYR A 167 24.17 -4.21 -3.70
N PRO A 168 24.21 -4.57 -4.98
CA PRO A 168 25.02 -5.69 -5.44
C PRO A 168 26.51 -5.41 -5.19
N LYS A 169 27.15 -6.21 -4.35
CA LYS A 169 28.61 -6.19 -4.21
C LYS A 169 29.21 -6.80 -5.45
N LYS A 170 30.19 -6.13 -6.03
CA LYS A 170 30.99 -6.66 -7.14
C LYS A 170 31.78 -7.89 -6.71
#